data_71b626223e009e3c6077c7a617412bfb
#
_entry.id   71b626223e009e3c6077c7a617412bfb
#
_cell.length_a   1.000
_cell.length_b   1.000
_cell.length_c   1.000
_cell.angle_alpha   90.00
_cell.angle_beta   90.00
_cell.angle_gamma   90.00
#
_symmetry.space_group_name_H-M   'P 1'
#
loop_
_entity.id
_entity.type
_entity.pdbx_description
1 polymer ?
#
loop_
_entity_poly.entity_id
_entity_poly.type
_entity_poly.pdbx_seq_one_letter_code
_entity_poly.pdbx_strand_id
1 'polypeptide(L)'
;MTALLDATDAQMATLADLVDALQVAEATLSSMSAARDGLLAIAGRLAIDLAKQGNHPDRGDHSLRTVAAEIGAVQRVSDRTIERRMAAAELLVDQFPAVWAAQGAGRISPAHSRVIVDAGSGIESPSD
;
A
#
# COMPACT_ATOMS: atom_id res chain seq x y z
N MET A 1 -17.11 29.65 1.74
CA MET A 1 -18.54 29.36 2.00
C MET A 1 -19.45 30.35 1.30
N THR A 2 -19.20 31.66 1.48
CA THR A 2 -20.02 32.67 0.79
C THR A 2 -19.99 32.55 -0.74
N ALA A 3 -18.86 32.09 -1.31
CA ALA A 3 -18.74 31.92 -2.76
C ALA A 3 -19.73 30.90 -3.31
N LEU A 4 -20.12 29.88 -2.53
CA LEU A 4 -21.07 28.88 -2.98
C LEU A 4 -22.50 29.40 -3.03
N LEU A 5 -22.80 30.43 -2.25
CA LEU A 5 -24.14 31.04 -2.28
C LEU A 5 -24.42 31.80 -3.55
N ASP A 6 -23.34 32.24 -4.23
CA ASP A 6 -23.46 33.00 -5.50
C ASP A 6 -23.34 32.10 -6.73
N ALA A 7 -23.16 30.79 -6.53
CA ALA A 7 -22.99 29.86 -7.63
C ALA A 7 -24.33 29.64 -8.38
N THR A 8 -24.26 29.49 -9.69
CA THR A 8 -25.42 29.11 -10.48
C THR A 8 -25.76 27.65 -10.28
N ASP A 9 -26.99 27.25 -10.64
CA ASP A 9 -27.39 25.84 -10.59
C ASP A 9 -26.48 24.97 -11.45
N ALA A 10 -26.07 25.49 -12.62
CA ALA A 10 -25.15 24.76 -13.50
C ALA A 10 -23.79 24.56 -12.84
N GLN A 11 -23.29 25.58 -12.13
CA GLN A 11 -22.03 25.50 -11.42
C GLN A 11 -22.10 24.48 -10.25
N MET A 12 -23.21 24.45 -9.54
CA MET A 12 -23.41 23.49 -8.46
C MET A 12 -23.51 22.07 -9.00
N ALA A 13 -24.16 21.88 -10.15
CA ALA A 13 -24.22 20.56 -10.79
C ALA A 13 -22.83 20.11 -11.23
N THR A 14 -22.02 21.01 -11.78
CA THR A 14 -20.65 20.72 -12.16
C THR A 14 -19.82 20.32 -10.94
N LEU A 15 -19.98 21.03 -9.82
CA LEU A 15 -19.27 20.69 -8.59
C LEU A 15 -19.65 19.30 -8.10
N ALA A 16 -20.94 18.96 -8.12
CA ALA A 16 -21.41 17.64 -7.71
C ALA A 16 -20.80 16.54 -8.58
N ASP A 17 -20.75 16.75 -9.89
CA ASP A 17 -20.15 15.79 -10.82
C ASP A 17 -18.65 15.64 -10.57
N LEU A 18 -17.95 16.72 -10.26
CA LEU A 18 -16.52 16.67 -9.94
C LEU A 18 -16.26 15.91 -8.64
N VAL A 19 -17.10 16.12 -7.62
CA VAL A 19 -16.98 15.41 -6.36
C VAL A 19 -17.16 13.90 -6.59
N ASP A 20 -18.18 13.53 -7.35
CA ASP A 20 -18.42 12.11 -7.66
C ASP A 20 -17.26 11.49 -8.42
N ALA A 21 -16.75 12.21 -9.43
CA ALA A 21 -15.62 11.72 -10.23
C ALA A 21 -14.36 11.58 -9.39
N LEU A 22 -14.11 12.53 -8.48
CA LEU A 22 -12.96 12.46 -7.58
C LEU A 22 -13.06 11.28 -6.61
N GLN A 23 -14.25 10.99 -6.11
CA GLN A 23 -14.45 9.83 -5.25
C GLN A 23 -14.13 8.52 -5.97
N VAL A 24 -14.56 8.39 -7.23
CA VAL A 24 -14.26 7.23 -8.04
C VAL A 24 -12.75 7.12 -8.29
N ALA A 25 -12.11 8.22 -8.63
CA ALA A 25 -10.67 8.25 -8.87
C ALA A 25 -9.89 7.85 -7.61
N GLU A 26 -10.27 8.40 -6.46
CA GLU A 26 -9.60 8.07 -5.18
C GLU A 26 -9.79 6.60 -4.81
N ALA A 27 -11.00 6.06 -5.00
CA ALA A 27 -11.26 4.65 -4.75
C ALA A 27 -10.44 3.75 -5.68
N THR A 28 -10.29 4.15 -6.94
CA THR A 28 -9.48 3.42 -7.93
C THR A 28 -8.01 3.43 -7.53
N LEU A 29 -7.49 4.57 -7.10
CA LEU A 29 -6.10 4.66 -6.63
C LEU A 29 -5.87 3.79 -5.40
N SER A 30 -6.81 3.77 -4.47
CA SER A 30 -6.74 2.92 -3.29
C SER A 30 -6.70 1.45 -3.66
N SER A 31 -7.56 1.04 -4.59
CA SER A 31 -7.61 -0.34 -5.08
C SER A 31 -6.30 -0.73 -5.77
N MET A 32 -5.77 0.14 -6.62
CA MET A 32 -4.49 -0.13 -7.30
C MET A 32 -3.32 -0.18 -6.32
N SER A 33 -3.34 0.67 -5.31
CA SER A 33 -2.32 0.65 -4.26
C SER A 33 -2.36 -0.68 -3.49
N ALA A 34 -3.56 -1.17 -3.17
CA ALA A 34 -3.70 -2.47 -2.50
C ALA A 34 -3.19 -3.61 -3.37
N ALA A 35 -3.45 -3.56 -4.68
CA ALA A 35 -2.92 -4.56 -5.62
C ALA A 35 -1.40 -4.53 -5.64
N ARG A 36 -0.80 -3.35 -5.64
CA ARG A 36 0.65 -3.20 -5.56
C ARG A 36 1.20 -3.79 -4.27
N ASP A 37 0.54 -3.54 -3.16
CA ASP A 37 0.94 -4.10 -1.87
C ASP A 37 0.90 -5.63 -1.90
N GLY A 38 -0.13 -6.20 -2.51
CA GLY A 38 -0.23 -7.66 -2.68
C GLY A 38 0.96 -8.22 -3.47
N LEU A 39 1.33 -7.54 -4.55
CA LEU A 39 2.47 -7.96 -5.36
C LEU A 39 3.79 -7.83 -4.61
N LEU A 40 3.97 -6.75 -3.85
CA LEU A 40 5.17 -6.56 -3.04
C LEU A 40 5.28 -7.60 -1.93
N ALA A 41 4.16 -7.99 -1.33
CA ALA A 41 4.14 -9.05 -0.32
C ALA A 41 4.55 -10.39 -0.95
N ILE A 42 4.10 -10.67 -2.17
CA ILE A 42 4.53 -11.86 -2.92
C ILE A 42 6.03 -11.82 -3.18
N ALA A 43 6.55 -10.67 -3.56
CA ALA A 43 7.99 -10.50 -3.78
C ALA A 43 8.79 -10.80 -2.51
N GLY A 44 8.28 -10.39 -1.35
CA GLY A 44 8.89 -10.71 -0.07
C GLY A 44 8.93 -12.20 0.22
N ARG A 45 7.84 -12.91 -0.07
CA ARG A 45 7.80 -14.36 0.08
C ARG A 45 8.76 -15.04 -0.89
N LEU A 46 8.87 -14.55 -2.10
CA LEU A 46 9.84 -15.07 -3.07
C LEU A 46 11.27 -14.94 -2.52
N ALA A 47 11.59 -13.81 -1.92
CA ALA A 47 12.92 -13.61 -1.32
C ALA A 47 13.20 -14.64 -0.23
N ILE A 48 12.19 -14.96 0.60
CA ILE A 48 12.31 -15.97 1.63
C ILE A 48 12.53 -17.34 1.00
N ASP A 49 11.77 -17.69 -0.03
CA ASP A 49 11.91 -18.97 -0.72
C ASP A 49 13.29 -19.14 -1.34
N LEU A 50 13.80 -18.07 -1.97
CA LEU A 50 15.15 -18.08 -2.53
C LEU A 50 16.21 -18.27 -1.44
N ALA A 51 16.00 -17.65 -0.27
CA ALA A 51 16.91 -17.78 0.85
C ALA A 51 16.96 -19.23 1.36
N LYS A 52 15.82 -19.91 1.38
CA LYS A 52 15.74 -21.30 1.82
C LYS A 52 16.44 -22.24 0.85
N GLN A 53 16.51 -21.89 -0.43
CA GLN A 53 17.17 -22.70 -1.45
C GLN A 53 18.68 -22.52 -1.45
N GLY A 54 19.17 -21.42 -0.89
CA GLY A 54 20.60 -21.13 -0.87
C GLY A 54 21.29 -21.70 0.36
N ASN A 55 22.63 -21.86 0.25
CA ASN A 55 23.46 -22.35 1.33
C ASN A 55 24.32 -21.24 1.95
N HIS A 56 23.98 -19.99 1.66
CA HIS A 56 24.75 -18.84 2.12
C HIS A 56 24.38 -18.47 3.55
N PRO A 57 25.35 -18.08 4.43
CA PRO A 57 25.05 -17.74 5.82
C PRO A 57 24.07 -16.58 5.99
N ASP A 58 24.13 -15.57 5.13
CA ASP A 58 23.24 -14.40 5.18
C ASP A 58 22.22 -14.42 4.06
N ARG A 59 21.80 -15.59 3.64
CA ARG A 59 20.94 -15.81 2.49
C ARG A 59 19.65 -15.00 2.51
N GLY A 60 19.08 -14.77 3.71
CA GLY A 60 17.85 -13.98 3.83
C GLY A 60 18.05 -12.55 3.39
N ASP A 61 19.07 -11.89 3.88
CA ASP A 61 19.38 -10.51 3.52
C ASP A 61 19.81 -10.39 2.07
N HIS A 62 20.61 -11.34 1.59
CA HIS A 62 21.08 -11.35 0.21
C HIS A 62 19.90 -11.48 -0.77
N SER A 63 19.00 -12.43 -0.52
CA SER A 63 17.85 -12.66 -1.38
C SER A 63 16.91 -11.45 -1.39
N LEU A 64 16.67 -10.86 -0.22
CA LEU A 64 15.83 -9.66 -0.12
C LEU A 64 16.41 -8.51 -0.93
N ARG A 65 17.72 -8.26 -0.80
CA ARG A 65 18.39 -7.20 -1.57
C ARG A 65 18.35 -7.47 -3.06
N THR A 66 18.54 -8.73 -3.46
CA THR A 66 18.50 -9.09 -4.88
C THR A 66 17.12 -8.83 -5.49
N VAL A 67 16.06 -9.28 -4.81
CA VAL A 67 14.70 -9.04 -5.29
C VAL A 67 14.39 -7.54 -5.33
N ALA A 68 14.73 -6.81 -4.27
CA ALA A 68 14.50 -5.38 -4.20
C ALA A 68 15.28 -4.62 -5.28
N ALA A 69 16.51 -5.04 -5.56
CA ALA A 69 17.34 -4.42 -6.59
C ALA A 69 16.74 -4.61 -7.99
N GLU A 70 16.20 -5.78 -8.28
CA GLU A 70 15.55 -6.03 -9.57
C GLU A 70 14.32 -5.15 -9.76
N ILE A 71 13.48 -5.05 -8.73
CA ILE A 71 12.29 -4.21 -8.77
C ILE A 71 12.68 -2.73 -8.87
N GLY A 72 13.65 -2.31 -8.05
CA GLY A 72 14.10 -0.93 -8.02
C GLY A 72 14.72 -0.47 -9.34
N ALA A 73 15.47 -1.36 -10.01
CA ALA A 73 16.08 -1.05 -11.30
C ALA A 73 15.03 -0.73 -12.35
N VAL A 74 13.97 -1.53 -12.41
CA VAL A 74 12.87 -1.33 -13.37
C VAL A 74 12.09 -0.05 -13.06
N GLN A 75 11.85 0.22 -11.79
CA GLN A 75 11.06 1.38 -11.36
C GLN A 75 11.90 2.64 -11.18
N ARG A 76 13.22 2.53 -11.31
CA ARG A 76 14.18 3.62 -11.09
C ARG A 76 14.06 4.18 -9.68
N VAL A 77 13.96 3.27 -8.71
CA VAL A 77 13.84 3.57 -7.29
C VAL A 77 14.93 2.80 -6.57
N SER A 78 15.45 3.34 -5.48
CA SER A 78 16.52 2.66 -4.73
C SER A 78 16.01 1.33 -4.16
N ASP A 79 16.91 0.35 -4.05
CA ASP A 79 16.59 -0.95 -3.46
C ASP A 79 16.14 -0.80 -2.01
N ARG A 80 16.73 0.12 -1.25
CA ARG A 80 16.31 0.38 0.12
C ARG A 80 14.86 0.85 0.21
N THR A 81 14.43 1.71 -0.73
CA THR A 81 13.03 2.15 -0.79
C THR A 81 12.12 0.97 -1.09
N ILE A 82 12.52 0.10 -2.02
CA ILE A 82 11.73 -1.10 -2.34
C ILE A 82 11.67 -2.03 -1.14
N GLU A 83 12.77 -2.25 -0.43
CA GLU A 83 12.78 -3.09 0.77
C GLU A 83 11.78 -2.58 1.81
N ARG A 84 11.74 -1.27 2.04
CA ARG A 84 10.78 -0.67 2.97
C ARG A 84 9.35 -0.87 2.51
N ARG A 85 9.09 -0.72 1.21
CA ARG A 85 7.76 -0.95 0.65
C ARG A 85 7.33 -2.39 0.77
N MET A 86 8.26 -3.33 0.56
CA MET A 86 7.99 -4.77 0.71
C MET A 86 7.63 -5.09 2.16
N ALA A 87 8.39 -4.57 3.12
CA ALA A 87 8.13 -4.80 4.54
C ALA A 87 6.77 -4.25 4.96
N ALA A 88 6.45 -3.03 4.52
CA ALA A 88 5.15 -2.42 4.81
C ALA A 88 4.01 -3.21 4.18
N ALA A 89 4.20 -3.68 2.95
CA ALA A 89 3.20 -4.46 2.24
C ALA A 89 2.94 -5.80 2.93
N GLU A 90 4.00 -6.49 3.36
CA GLU A 90 3.86 -7.75 4.09
C GLU A 90 3.11 -7.55 5.40
N LEU A 91 3.42 -6.49 6.12
CA LEU A 91 2.74 -6.18 7.37
C LEU A 91 1.24 -5.95 7.12
N LEU A 92 0.90 -5.14 6.12
CA LEU A 92 -0.49 -4.85 5.78
C LEU A 92 -1.24 -6.10 5.37
N VAL A 93 -0.69 -6.87 4.43
CA VAL A 93 -1.37 -8.03 3.84
C VAL A 93 -1.49 -9.16 4.86
N ASP A 94 -0.42 -9.44 5.61
CA ASP A 94 -0.37 -10.61 6.48
C ASP A 94 -0.96 -10.36 7.87
N GLN A 95 -0.78 -9.16 8.41
CA GLN A 95 -1.20 -8.84 9.78
C GLN A 95 -2.52 -8.05 9.84
N PHE A 96 -2.87 -7.36 8.76
CA PHE A 96 -4.07 -6.52 8.71
C PHE A 96 -4.90 -6.82 7.44
N PRO A 97 -5.27 -8.08 7.21
CA PRO A 97 -5.94 -8.46 5.96
C PRO A 97 -7.28 -7.76 5.75
N ALA A 98 -8.01 -7.44 6.82
CA ALA A 98 -9.28 -6.72 6.70
C ALA A 98 -9.06 -5.27 6.25
N VAL A 99 -7.98 -4.64 6.72
CA VAL A 99 -7.62 -3.28 6.30
C VAL A 99 -7.21 -3.30 4.83
N TRP A 100 -6.38 -4.25 4.45
CA TRP A 100 -5.97 -4.43 3.06
C TRP A 100 -7.18 -4.65 2.14
N ALA A 101 -8.12 -5.49 2.56
CA ALA A 101 -9.35 -5.73 1.81
C ALA A 101 -10.20 -4.46 1.66
N ALA A 102 -10.32 -3.65 2.72
CA ALA A 102 -11.06 -2.40 2.67
C ALA A 102 -10.40 -1.41 1.71
N GLN A 103 -9.07 -1.33 1.72
CA GLN A 103 -8.32 -0.48 0.79
C GLN A 103 -8.52 -0.97 -0.64
N GLY A 104 -8.46 -2.29 -0.86
CA GLY A 104 -8.69 -2.89 -2.17
C GLY A 104 -10.08 -2.65 -2.72
N ALA A 105 -11.07 -2.56 -1.83
CA ALA A 105 -12.45 -2.23 -2.20
C ALA A 105 -12.68 -0.72 -2.40
N GLY A 106 -11.65 0.09 -2.17
CA GLY A 106 -11.76 1.54 -2.31
C GLY A 106 -12.48 2.23 -1.16
N ARG A 107 -12.70 1.53 -0.05
CA ARG A 107 -13.43 2.11 1.09
C ARG A 107 -12.57 3.00 1.97
N ILE A 108 -11.27 2.76 2.01
CA ILE A 108 -10.33 3.59 2.74
C ILE A 108 -9.11 3.88 1.87
N SER A 109 -8.44 4.98 2.18
CA SER A 109 -7.23 5.39 1.45
C SER A 109 -6.00 4.64 1.97
N PRO A 110 -4.91 4.60 1.18
CA PRO A 110 -3.63 4.08 1.68
C PRO A 110 -3.13 4.81 2.93
N ALA A 111 -3.34 6.12 3.00
CA ALA A 111 -2.97 6.91 4.18
C ALA A 111 -3.76 6.48 5.41
N HIS A 112 -5.06 6.22 5.24
CA HIS A 112 -5.92 5.73 6.32
C HIS A 112 -5.47 4.34 6.78
N SER A 113 -5.16 3.46 5.84
CA SER A 113 -4.61 2.13 6.16
C SER A 113 -3.35 2.24 7.00
N ARG A 114 -2.46 3.16 6.64
CA ARG A 114 -1.20 3.37 7.37
C ARG A 114 -1.46 3.79 8.81
N VAL A 115 -2.41 4.68 9.04
CA VAL A 115 -2.79 5.11 10.39
C VAL A 115 -3.27 3.93 11.22
N ILE A 116 -4.14 3.09 10.64
CA ILE A 116 -4.66 1.91 11.34
C ILE A 116 -3.55 0.92 11.64
N VAL A 117 -2.68 0.64 10.67
CA VAL A 117 -1.57 -0.29 10.84
C VAL A 117 -0.61 0.21 11.91
N ASP A 118 -0.25 1.48 11.87
CA ASP A 118 0.66 2.07 12.86
C ASP A 118 0.08 1.99 14.27
N ALA A 119 -1.20 2.29 14.42
CA ALA A 119 -1.88 2.19 15.71
C ALA A 119 -1.96 0.75 16.20
N GLY A 120 -2.29 -0.18 15.30
CA GLY A 120 -2.37 -1.60 15.63
C GLY A 120 -1.04 -2.22 15.98
N SER A 121 0.01 -1.83 15.27
CA SER A 121 1.37 -2.30 15.55
C SER A 121 1.87 -1.77 16.89
N GLY A 122 1.43 -0.55 17.28
CA GLY A 122 1.81 0.04 18.57
C GLY A 122 1.10 -0.61 19.76
N ILE A 123 -0.01 -1.33 19.51
CA ILE A 123 -0.79 -2.00 20.55
C ILE A 123 -0.40 -3.48 20.65
N GLU A 124 0.78 -3.80 20.33
CA GLU A 124 1.23 -5.19 20.28
C GLU A 124 0.66 -6.02 21.44
N SER A 125 0.23 -7.23 21.12
CA SER A 125 -0.46 -8.07 22.08
C SER A 125 0.44 -8.38 23.28
N PRO A 126 -0.04 -8.12 24.50
CA PRO A 126 0.79 -8.41 25.68
C PRO A 126 1.02 -9.90 25.92
N SER A 127 0.27 -10.75 25.25
CA SER A 127 0.48 -12.19 25.35
C SER A 127 1.70 -12.67 24.54
N ASP A 128 2.21 -11.82 23.73
CA ASP A 128 3.34 -12.12 22.84
C ASP A 128 4.67 -12.09 23.59
#